data_27e6412073dfcfa2d1551d33facb7813
#
_entry.id   27e6412073dfcfa2d1551d33facb7813
#
_cell.length_a   1.000
_cell.length_b   1.000
_cell.length_c   1.000
_cell.angle_alpha   90.00
_cell.angle_beta   90.00
_cell.angle_gamma   90.00
#
_symmetry.space_group_name_H-M   'P 1'
#
loop_
_entity.id
_entity.type
_entity.pdbx_description
1 polymer ?
#
loop_
_entity_poly.entity_id
_entity_poly.type
_entity_poly.pdbx_seq_one_letter_code
_entity_poly.pdbx_strand_id
1 'polypeptide(L)'
;MALVLAFACSSALAKWSRVGNFDNGDFYIDRATIADREGHREVWSLMDYHYPKKHGNGQIYRSTRSMLQLNCAQKKARIIHMSFHSGSMLRGDEINKMGMLKDWDPVPPDTPIRGILDLVCRR
;
A
#
# COMPACT_ATOMS: atom_id res chain seq x y z
N MET A 1 29.43 38.94 -3.95
CA MET A 1 28.22 38.38 -3.30
C MET A 1 27.88 37.08 -3.96
N ALA A 2 28.11 35.96 -3.27
CA ALA A 2 27.73 34.65 -3.77
C ALA A 2 26.30 34.35 -3.30
N LEU A 3 25.38 34.24 -4.24
CA LEU A 3 24.03 33.77 -3.95
C LEU A 3 24.07 32.26 -3.80
N VAL A 4 24.01 31.76 -2.58
CA VAL A 4 23.85 30.32 -2.34
C VAL A 4 22.40 29.98 -2.50
N LEU A 5 22.02 29.48 -3.68
CA LEU A 5 20.72 28.85 -3.89
C LEU A 5 20.77 27.50 -3.19
N ALA A 6 20.24 27.46 -1.96
CA ALA A 6 19.98 26.19 -1.30
C ALA A 6 18.81 25.50 -2.02
N PHE A 7 19.13 24.56 -2.91
CA PHE A 7 18.13 23.64 -3.42
C PHE A 7 17.74 22.72 -2.26
N ALA A 8 16.59 23.01 -1.63
CA ALA A 8 15.95 22.03 -0.79
C ALA A 8 15.46 20.92 -1.71
N CYS A 9 16.21 19.81 -1.83
CA CYS A 9 15.69 18.58 -2.37
C CYS A 9 14.56 18.11 -1.44
N SER A 10 13.34 18.51 -1.74
CA SER A 10 12.19 17.80 -1.20
C SER A 10 12.17 16.45 -1.89
N SER A 11 12.78 15.42 -1.26
CA SER A 11 12.49 14.06 -1.64
C SER A 11 10.99 13.89 -1.49
N ALA A 12 10.30 13.57 -2.58
CA ALA A 12 8.89 13.22 -2.53
C ALA A 12 8.77 11.89 -1.78
N LEU A 13 8.80 11.96 -0.46
CA LEU A 13 8.47 10.81 0.38
C LEU A 13 6.98 10.54 0.19
N ALA A 14 6.63 9.29 -0.16
CA ALA A 14 5.27 8.84 -0.17
C ALA A 14 4.61 9.22 1.16
N LYS A 15 3.51 9.95 1.08
CA LYS A 15 2.78 10.35 2.29
C LYS A 15 1.77 9.26 2.63
N TRP A 16 2.13 8.42 3.57
CA TRP A 16 1.27 7.35 4.03
C TRP A 16 0.23 7.90 5.00
N SER A 17 -1.04 7.83 4.59
CA SER A 17 -2.18 8.20 5.43
C SER A 17 -2.75 6.95 6.06
N ARG A 18 -2.81 6.93 7.40
CA ARG A 18 -3.38 5.81 8.14
C ARG A 18 -4.88 5.71 7.86
N VAL A 19 -5.32 4.51 7.45
CA VAL A 19 -6.73 4.24 7.20
C VAL A 19 -7.37 3.56 8.40
N GLY A 20 -6.67 2.64 9.04
CA GLY A 20 -7.18 1.91 10.17
C GLY A 20 -6.17 0.90 10.70
N ASN A 21 -6.67 -0.01 11.51
CA ASN A 21 -5.89 -1.10 12.07
C ASN A 21 -6.56 -2.45 11.81
N PHE A 22 -5.77 -3.49 11.92
CA PHE A 22 -6.19 -4.88 11.91
C PHE A 22 -5.45 -5.61 13.04
N ASP A 23 -5.74 -6.90 13.26
CA ASP A 23 -5.23 -7.64 14.43
C ASP A 23 -3.71 -7.55 14.62
N ASN A 24 -2.94 -7.55 13.53
CA ASN A 24 -1.47 -7.55 13.60
C ASN A 24 -0.85 -6.27 13.04
N GLY A 25 -1.55 -5.16 13.00
CA GLY A 25 -0.89 -3.95 12.53
C GLY A 25 -1.83 -2.82 12.10
N ASP A 26 -1.25 -1.90 11.36
CA ASP A 26 -1.93 -0.74 10.81
C ASP A 26 -1.84 -0.76 9.29
N PHE A 27 -2.82 -0.17 8.62
CA PHE A 27 -2.77 -0.05 7.17
C PHE A 27 -2.96 1.39 6.72
N TYR A 28 -2.31 1.69 5.60
CA TYR A 28 -2.16 3.04 5.07
C TYR A 28 -2.40 3.06 3.57
N ILE A 29 -2.75 4.22 3.06
CA ILE A 29 -2.73 4.49 1.62
C ILE A 29 -1.94 5.75 1.33
N ASP A 30 -1.41 5.85 0.12
CA ASP A 30 -0.88 7.09 -0.42
C ASP A 30 -1.97 7.73 -1.27
N ARG A 31 -2.64 8.74 -0.71
CA ARG A 31 -3.79 9.40 -1.35
C ARG A 31 -3.42 10.07 -2.68
N ALA A 32 -2.17 10.50 -2.81
CA ALA A 32 -1.70 11.15 -4.03
C ALA A 32 -1.64 10.18 -5.21
N THR A 33 -1.63 8.87 -4.94
CA THR A 33 -1.56 7.84 -5.98
C THR A 33 -2.93 7.33 -6.43
N ILE A 34 -4.01 7.81 -5.84
CA ILE A 34 -5.35 7.42 -6.26
C ILE A 34 -5.57 7.87 -7.70
N ALA A 35 -5.85 6.93 -8.58
CA ALA A 35 -6.05 7.19 -10.00
C ALA A 35 -7.19 6.35 -10.57
N ASP A 36 -7.89 6.93 -11.55
CA ASP A 36 -8.90 6.20 -12.33
C ASP A 36 -8.22 5.51 -13.50
N ARG A 37 -8.53 4.22 -13.68
CA ARG A 37 -8.00 3.39 -14.76
C ARG A 37 -9.10 2.52 -15.33
N GLU A 38 -9.58 2.85 -16.53
CA GLU A 38 -10.49 1.98 -17.31
C GLU A 38 -11.66 1.40 -16.50
N GLY A 39 -12.35 2.25 -15.72
CA GLY A 39 -13.53 1.84 -14.96
C GLY A 39 -13.25 1.27 -13.56
N HIS A 40 -11.99 1.28 -13.12
CA HIS A 40 -11.61 0.95 -11.76
C HIS A 40 -10.66 2.00 -11.19
N ARG A 41 -10.38 1.93 -9.91
CA ARG A 41 -9.42 2.82 -9.24
C ARG A 41 -8.20 2.07 -8.76
N GLU A 42 -7.08 2.78 -8.73
CA GLU A 42 -5.81 2.26 -8.20
C GLU A 42 -5.37 3.09 -7.03
N VAL A 43 -4.65 2.47 -6.10
CA VAL A 43 -4.00 3.16 -4.99
C VAL A 43 -2.85 2.31 -4.46
N TRP A 44 -1.74 2.96 -4.11
CA TRP A 44 -0.69 2.31 -3.34
C TRP A 44 -1.11 2.19 -1.88
N SER A 45 -0.94 1.02 -1.32
CA SER A 45 -1.25 0.71 0.08
C SER A 45 -0.03 0.14 0.79
N LEU A 46 -0.04 0.28 2.12
CA LEU A 46 1.02 -0.21 2.99
C LEU A 46 0.38 -0.92 4.19
N MET A 47 0.90 -2.11 4.50
CA MET A 47 0.60 -2.81 5.74
C MET A 47 1.82 -2.76 6.63
N ASP A 48 1.67 -2.25 7.85
CA ASP A 48 2.73 -2.18 8.84
C ASP A 48 2.40 -3.12 9.99
N TYR A 49 3.17 -4.20 10.12
CA TYR A 49 2.88 -5.28 11.06
C TYR A 49 3.50 -4.98 12.43
N HIS A 50 2.73 -5.15 13.49
CA HIS A 50 3.23 -5.02 14.86
C HIS A 50 4.20 -6.15 15.21
N TYR A 51 4.00 -7.33 14.64
CA TYR A 51 4.84 -8.49 14.85
C TYR A 51 5.46 -8.93 13.53
N PRO A 52 6.73 -9.35 13.54
CA PRO A 52 7.38 -9.81 12.32
C PRO A 52 6.62 -11.00 11.72
N LYS A 53 6.61 -11.07 10.41
CA LYS A 53 6.04 -12.17 9.65
C LYS A 53 7.14 -12.88 8.85
N LYS A 54 6.94 -14.15 8.57
CA LYS A 54 7.89 -14.92 7.79
C LYS A 54 7.40 -15.09 6.36
N HIS A 55 8.24 -14.69 5.42
CA HIS A 55 7.99 -14.90 4.00
C HIS A 55 8.27 -16.37 3.62
N GLY A 56 7.69 -16.84 2.51
CA GLY A 56 7.93 -18.21 2.02
C GLY A 56 9.40 -18.54 1.73
N ASN A 57 10.23 -17.52 1.48
CA ASN A 57 11.68 -17.68 1.32
C ASN A 57 12.45 -17.79 2.65
N GLY A 58 11.77 -17.78 3.79
CA GLY A 58 12.35 -17.86 5.12
C GLY A 58 12.78 -16.54 5.73
N GLN A 59 12.77 -15.46 4.98
CA GLN A 59 13.13 -14.14 5.49
C GLN A 59 11.96 -13.51 6.27
N ILE A 60 12.31 -12.69 7.26
CA ILE A 60 11.33 -11.99 8.09
C ILE A 60 11.05 -10.62 7.50
N TYR A 61 9.78 -10.24 7.47
CA TYR A 61 9.36 -8.90 7.03
C TYR A 61 8.44 -8.25 8.06
N ARG A 62 8.41 -6.92 8.06
CA ARG A 62 7.59 -6.13 8.98
C ARG A 62 6.62 -5.19 8.27
N SER A 63 6.78 -5.00 6.99
CA SER A 63 5.85 -4.18 6.21
C SER A 63 5.77 -4.64 4.77
N THR A 64 4.65 -4.34 4.14
CA THR A 64 4.42 -4.64 2.73
C THR A 64 3.84 -3.42 2.03
N ARG A 65 4.17 -3.27 0.75
CA ARG A 65 3.60 -2.26 -0.13
C ARG A 65 2.88 -2.97 -1.27
N SER A 66 1.66 -2.56 -1.56
CA SER A 66 0.86 -3.21 -2.60
C SER A 66 0.16 -2.17 -3.47
N MET A 67 0.16 -2.39 -4.78
CA MET A 67 -0.73 -1.67 -5.69
C MET A 67 -2.07 -2.41 -5.73
N LEU A 68 -3.11 -1.74 -5.27
CA LEU A 68 -4.48 -2.24 -5.29
C LEU A 68 -5.23 -1.67 -6.48
N GLN A 69 -5.98 -2.52 -7.15
CA GLN A 69 -7.01 -2.10 -8.09
C GLN A 69 -8.38 -2.42 -7.48
N LEU A 70 -9.28 -1.44 -7.54
CA LEU A 70 -10.57 -1.49 -6.85
C LEU A 70 -11.69 -1.28 -7.85
N ASN A 71 -12.60 -2.24 -7.92
CA ASN A 71 -13.86 -2.09 -8.65
C ASN A 71 -14.93 -1.62 -7.66
N CYS A 72 -15.21 -0.33 -7.67
CA CYS A 72 -16.12 0.29 -6.72
C CYS A 72 -17.56 -0.19 -6.88
N ALA A 73 -18.01 -0.41 -8.11
CA ALA A 73 -19.38 -0.84 -8.39
C ALA A 73 -19.68 -2.25 -7.88
N GLN A 74 -18.71 -3.16 -8.07
CA GLN A 74 -18.88 -4.57 -7.70
C GLN A 74 -18.25 -4.90 -6.33
N LYS A 75 -17.58 -3.95 -5.69
CA LYS A 75 -16.85 -4.14 -4.43
C LYS A 75 -15.89 -5.33 -4.50
N LYS A 76 -15.06 -5.30 -5.53
CA LYS A 76 -14.01 -6.27 -5.78
C LYS A 76 -12.65 -5.59 -5.81
N ALA A 77 -11.61 -6.35 -5.51
CA ALA A 77 -10.24 -5.87 -5.54
C ALA A 77 -9.29 -6.91 -6.10
N ARG A 78 -8.15 -6.45 -6.59
CA ARG A 78 -7.02 -7.31 -6.91
C ARG A 78 -5.72 -6.58 -6.61
N ILE A 79 -4.68 -7.36 -6.30
CA ILE A 79 -3.34 -6.86 -6.06
C ILE A 79 -2.53 -7.14 -7.32
N ILE A 80 -1.94 -6.09 -7.92
CA ILE A 80 -1.15 -6.22 -9.14
C ILE A 80 0.35 -6.11 -8.92
N HIS A 81 0.75 -5.67 -7.73
CA HIS A 81 2.14 -5.59 -7.34
C HIS A 81 2.25 -5.62 -5.82
N MET A 82 3.28 -6.29 -5.31
CA MET A 82 3.53 -6.36 -3.87
C MET A 82 5.02 -6.44 -3.60
N SER A 83 5.50 -5.69 -2.61
CA SER A 83 6.86 -5.77 -2.11
C SER A 83 6.87 -5.99 -0.61
N PHE A 84 7.89 -6.72 -0.13
CA PHE A 84 8.07 -7.10 1.28
C PHE A 84 9.32 -6.44 1.80
N HIS A 85 9.25 -5.85 2.98
CA HIS A 85 10.34 -5.07 3.57
C HIS A 85 10.66 -5.56 4.98
N SER A 86 11.95 -5.62 5.30
CA SER A 86 12.41 -6.16 6.59
C SER A 86 12.08 -5.28 7.77
N GLY A 87 11.94 -3.98 7.56
CA GLY A 87 11.63 -3.01 8.60
C GLY A 87 10.21 -2.50 8.55
N SER A 88 9.83 -1.78 9.59
CA SER A 88 8.54 -1.09 9.71
C SER A 88 8.47 0.06 8.70
N MET A 89 7.28 0.36 8.18
CA MET A 89 7.03 1.48 7.26
C MET A 89 7.95 1.47 6.04
N LEU A 90 8.15 0.30 5.45
CA LEU A 90 8.98 0.05 4.25
C LEU A 90 10.47 0.33 4.43
N ARG A 91 10.93 0.39 5.68
CA ARG A 91 12.36 0.53 5.98
C ARG A 91 13.09 -0.79 5.84
N GLY A 92 14.41 -0.73 5.96
CA GLY A 92 15.27 -1.89 5.81
C GLY A 92 15.37 -2.35 4.37
N ASP A 93 15.64 -3.65 4.21
CA ASP A 93 15.83 -4.23 2.89
C ASP A 93 14.51 -4.65 2.25
N GLU A 94 14.39 -4.46 0.94
CA GLU A 94 13.34 -5.11 0.16
C GLU A 94 13.73 -6.58 -0.01
N ILE A 95 13.04 -7.46 0.68
CA ILE A 95 13.40 -8.89 0.71
C ILE A 95 12.76 -9.69 -0.42
N ASN A 96 11.70 -9.16 -1.02
CA ASN A 96 11.06 -9.75 -2.19
C ASN A 96 10.08 -8.75 -2.81
N LYS A 97 9.80 -8.95 -4.10
CA LYS A 97 8.73 -8.24 -4.81
C LYS A 97 8.06 -9.19 -5.79
N MET A 98 6.77 -9.01 -5.98
CA MET A 98 5.95 -9.87 -6.83
C MET A 98 5.00 -9.02 -7.65
N GLY A 99 4.91 -9.31 -8.95
CA GLY A 99 3.78 -8.91 -9.75
C GLY A 99 2.69 -9.96 -9.60
N MET A 100 1.50 -9.55 -9.17
CA MET A 100 0.39 -10.47 -8.94
C MET A 100 -0.77 -10.09 -9.85
N LEU A 101 -0.95 -10.86 -10.91
CA LEU A 101 -2.16 -10.80 -11.73
C LEU A 101 -3.12 -11.85 -11.18
N LYS A 102 -3.98 -11.44 -10.26
CA LYS A 102 -5.10 -12.27 -9.79
C LYS A 102 -6.39 -11.73 -10.38
N ASP A 103 -7.34 -12.62 -10.54
CA ASP A 103 -8.70 -12.23 -10.87
C ASP A 103 -9.29 -11.35 -9.76
N TRP A 104 -10.32 -10.60 -10.12
CA TRP A 104 -11.04 -9.79 -9.16
C TRP A 104 -11.71 -10.65 -8.10
N ASP A 105 -11.38 -10.41 -6.84
CA ASP A 105 -11.96 -11.09 -5.70
C ASP A 105 -12.93 -10.16 -4.94
N PRO A 106 -14.06 -10.69 -4.46
CA PRO A 106 -14.93 -9.92 -3.58
C PRO A 106 -14.19 -9.44 -2.33
N VAL A 107 -14.48 -8.23 -1.89
CA VAL A 107 -13.89 -7.65 -0.69
C VAL A 107 -14.86 -7.82 0.47
N PRO A 108 -14.60 -8.75 1.42
CA PRO A 108 -15.49 -8.94 2.56
C PRO A 108 -15.55 -7.71 3.46
N PRO A 109 -16.68 -7.43 4.13
CA PRO A 109 -16.74 -6.41 5.16
C PRO A 109 -15.74 -6.74 6.30
N ASP A 110 -15.35 -5.71 7.04
CA ASP A 110 -14.45 -5.81 8.21
C ASP A 110 -13.03 -6.29 7.89
N THR A 111 -12.58 -6.09 6.64
CA THR A 111 -11.18 -6.34 6.24
C THR A 111 -10.44 -5.03 5.98
N PRO A 112 -9.09 -5.03 6.08
CA PRO A 112 -8.31 -3.83 5.72
C PRO A 112 -8.57 -3.33 4.30
N ILE A 113 -8.67 -4.23 3.32
CA ILE A 113 -8.94 -3.86 1.93
C ILE A 113 -10.33 -3.23 1.80
N ARG A 114 -11.33 -3.68 2.57
CA ARG A 114 -12.64 -3.06 2.56
C ARG A 114 -12.61 -1.62 3.08
N GLY A 115 -11.83 -1.35 4.12
CA GLY A 115 -11.62 0.01 4.61
C GLY A 115 -11.00 0.92 3.55
N ILE A 116 -10.02 0.40 2.83
CA ILE A 116 -9.39 1.12 1.72
C ILE A 116 -10.39 1.37 0.58
N LEU A 117 -11.13 0.33 0.19
CA LEU A 117 -12.15 0.44 -0.87
C LEU A 117 -13.20 1.50 -0.54
N ASP A 118 -13.74 1.47 0.66
CA ASP A 118 -14.76 2.44 1.10
C ASP A 118 -14.23 3.87 1.07
N LEU A 119 -12.98 4.08 1.46
CA LEU A 119 -12.36 5.39 1.45
C LEU A 119 -12.07 5.88 0.03
N VAL A 120 -11.50 5.04 -0.83
CA VAL A 120 -11.10 5.39 -2.19
C VAL A 120 -12.32 5.58 -3.10
N CYS A 121 -13.36 4.77 -2.90
CA CYS A 121 -14.55 4.78 -3.73
C CYS A 121 -15.57 5.86 -3.37
N ARG A 122 -15.35 6.62 -2.30
CA ARG A 122 -16.22 7.74 -1.90
C ARG A 122 -16.11 8.97 -2.80
N ARG A 123 -15.09 9.05 -3.60
CA ARG A 123 -14.84 10.20 -4.47
C ARG A 123 -15.56 10.07 -5.80
#